data_0b2dffa8d5d79d7c33f9c8b42ff62c04
#
_entry.id   0b2dffa8d5d79d7c33f9c8b42ff62c04
#
_cell.length_a   1.000
_cell.length_b   1.000
_cell.length_c   1.000
_cell.angle_alpha   90.00
_cell.angle_beta   90.00
_cell.angle_gamma   90.00
#
_symmetry.space_group_name_H-M   'P 1'
#
loop_
_entity.id
_entity.type
_entity.pdbx_description
1 polymer ?
#
loop_
_entity_poly.entity_id
_entity_poly.type
_entity_poly.pdbx_seq_one_letter_code
_entity_poly.pdbx_strand_id
1 'polypeptide(L)'
;MKISFSTLGCPRWSWREILATACDLGYGGVEVRGVGNDISVPSIPAFSDENLDKTKAELARLNLAIPCLDSDCCIHLRETEQTTNEEIRAYIHLAQKLGVPYVRVMATA
;
A
#
# COMPACT_ATOMS: atom_id res chain seq x y z
N MET A 1 -4.34 -15.51 15.31
CA MET A 1 -4.07 -15.42 13.86
C MET A 1 -4.46 -14.04 13.37
N LYS A 2 -3.60 -13.40 12.60
CA LYS A 2 -3.90 -12.10 11.98
C LYS A 2 -4.30 -12.30 10.53
N ILE A 3 -5.43 -11.76 10.13
CA ILE A 3 -5.94 -11.85 8.77
C ILE A 3 -5.95 -10.45 8.17
N SER A 4 -5.47 -10.33 6.93
CA SER A 4 -5.48 -9.10 6.16
C SER A 4 -6.24 -9.30 4.85
N PHE A 5 -6.81 -8.23 4.31
CA PHE A 5 -7.36 -8.25 2.96
C PHE A 5 -6.60 -7.26 2.08
N SER A 6 -6.69 -7.45 0.77
CA SER A 6 -6.05 -6.58 -0.20
C SER A 6 -7.03 -5.55 -0.75
N THR A 7 -6.56 -4.31 -0.91
CA THR A 7 -7.35 -3.28 -1.57
C THR A 7 -7.65 -3.59 -3.04
N LEU A 8 -6.96 -4.59 -3.61
CA LEU A 8 -7.27 -5.11 -4.94
C LEU A 8 -8.71 -5.63 -5.02
N GLY A 9 -9.24 -6.17 -3.93
CA GLY A 9 -10.61 -6.67 -3.86
C GLY A 9 -11.68 -5.59 -3.74
N CYS A 10 -11.30 -4.34 -3.49
CA CYS A 10 -12.21 -3.22 -3.32
C CYS A 10 -11.68 -1.94 -3.99
N PRO A 11 -11.48 -1.96 -5.32
CA PRO A 11 -10.76 -0.89 -6.02
C PRO A 11 -11.48 0.46 -6.03
N ARG A 12 -12.78 0.49 -5.68
CA ARG A 12 -13.58 1.72 -5.66
C ARG A 12 -13.73 2.32 -4.27
N TRP A 13 -13.20 1.65 -3.25
CA TRP A 13 -13.33 2.14 -1.88
C TRP A 13 -12.32 3.25 -1.61
N SER A 14 -12.73 4.24 -0.82
CA SER A 14 -11.82 5.25 -0.30
C SER A 14 -10.96 4.65 0.81
N TRP A 15 -9.87 5.33 1.14
CA TRP A 15 -9.02 4.92 2.26
C TRP A 15 -9.82 4.82 3.57
N ARG A 16 -10.71 5.79 3.80
CA ARG A 16 -11.56 5.79 5.00
C ARG A 16 -12.46 4.56 5.04
N GLU A 17 -13.09 4.20 3.93
CA GLU A 17 -13.95 3.02 3.84
C GLU A 17 -13.16 1.73 4.09
N ILE A 18 -11.95 1.65 3.56
CA ILE A 18 -11.05 0.51 3.75
C ILE A 18 -10.73 0.33 5.25
N LEU A 19 -10.32 1.40 5.91
CA LEU A 19 -9.98 1.33 7.34
C LEU A 19 -11.20 1.01 8.21
N ALA A 20 -12.34 1.63 7.92
CA ALA A 20 -13.57 1.37 8.66
C ALA A 20 -13.99 -0.09 8.54
N THR A 21 -13.95 -0.64 7.32
CA THR A 21 -14.32 -2.04 7.07
C THR A 21 -13.35 -3.00 7.76
N ALA A 22 -12.05 -2.73 7.67
CA ALA A 22 -11.05 -3.55 8.34
C ALA A 22 -11.29 -3.61 9.85
N CYS A 23 -11.57 -2.46 10.45
CA CYS A 23 -11.86 -2.35 11.86
C CYS A 23 -13.16 -3.08 12.24
N ASP A 24 -14.23 -2.84 11.49
CA ASP A 24 -15.57 -3.39 11.77
C ASP A 24 -15.60 -4.92 11.66
N LEU A 25 -14.83 -5.48 10.73
CA LEU A 25 -14.80 -6.92 10.50
C LEU A 25 -13.68 -7.64 11.26
N GLY A 26 -12.90 -6.91 12.04
CA GLY A 26 -11.86 -7.50 12.88
C GLY A 26 -10.60 -7.95 12.15
N TYR A 27 -10.30 -7.36 10.99
CA TYR A 27 -9.04 -7.64 10.31
C TYR A 27 -7.85 -7.07 11.06
N GLY A 28 -6.72 -7.76 10.99
CA GLY A 28 -5.47 -7.30 11.60
C GLY A 28 -4.64 -6.38 10.70
N GLY A 29 -4.96 -6.32 9.41
CA GLY A 29 -4.20 -5.49 8.48
C GLY A 29 -4.84 -5.37 7.12
N VAL A 30 -4.18 -4.56 6.29
CA VAL A 30 -4.58 -4.29 4.91
C VAL A 30 -3.35 -4.32 4.02
N GLU A 31 -3.37 -5.15 3.00
CA GLU A 31 -2.36 -5.15 1.94
C GLU A 31 -2.77 -4.09 0.91
N VAL A 32 -1.90 -3.10 0.71
CA VAL A 32 -2.25 -1.93 -0.11
C VAL A 32 -1.72 -2.07 -1.52
N ARG A 33 -2.64 -2.08 -2.49
CA ARG A 33 -2.29 -2.02 -3.91
C ARG A 33 -2.66 -0.67 -4.50
N GLY A 34 -3.93 -0.38 -4.60
CA GLY A 34 -4.43 0.91 -5.04
C GLY A 34 -5.56 1.36 -4.15
N VAL A 35 -5.85 2.65 -4.15
CA VAL A 35 -6.96 3.22 -3.39
C VAL A 35 -7.66 4.26 -4.25
N GLY A 36 -8.95 4.07 -4.47
CA GLY A 36 -9.70 4.95 -5.35
C GLY A 36 -9.14 4.88 -6.77
N ASN A 37 -8.78 6.02 -7.34
CA ASN A 37 -8.22 6.11 -8.68
C ASN A 37 -6.68 6.05 -8.69
N ASP A 38 -6.05 5.99 -7.52
CA ASP A 38 -4.59 5.98 -7.41
C ASP A 38 -4.07 4.56 -7.40
N ILE A 39 -3.47 4.13 -8.51
CA ILE A 39 -2.90 2.79 -8.65
C ILE A 39 -1.52 2.72 -8.00
N SER A 40 -0.73 3.80 -8.11
CA SER A 40 0.59 3.87 -7.49
C SER A 40 0.45 4.24 -6.02
N VAL A 41 0.84 3.35 -5.13
CA VAL A 41 0.69 3.56 -3.67
C VAL A 41 1.40 4.83 -3.18
N PRO A 42 2.63 5.17 -3.64
CA PRO A 42 3.25 6.43 -3.23
C PRO A 42 2.46 7.69 -3.61
N SER A 43 1.55 7.59 -4.57
CA SER A 43 0.71 8.71 -5.02
C SER A 43 -0.60 8.84 -4.24
N ILE A 44 -0.92 7.90 -3.37
CA ILE A 44 -2.15 7.94 -2.57
C ILE A 44 -2.04 9.10 -1.56
N PRO A 45 -3.03 10.00 -1.51
CA PRO A 45 -2.95 11.19 -0.63
C PRO A 45 -2.69 10.86 0.84
N ALA A 46 -3.22 9.74 1.35
CA ALA A 46 -2.99 9.32 2.73
C ALA A 46 -1.51 9.03 3.03
N PHE A 47 -0.72 8.71 2.01
CA PHE A 47 0.71 8.40 2.13
C PHE A 47 1.62 9.54 1.68
N SER A 48 1.09 10.71 1.38
CA SER A 48 1.89 11.90 1.10
C SER A 48 2.67 12.31 2.35
N ASP A 49 3.77 13.04 2.15
CA ASP A 49 4.58 13.52 3.28
C ASP A 49 3.76 14.33 4.29
N GLU A 50 2.79 15.10 3.79
CA GLU A 50 1.92 15.93 4.64
C GLU A 50 1.01 15.09 5.53
N ASN A 51 0.54 13.95 5.05
CA ASN A 51 -0.47 13.13 5.72
C ASN A 51 0.11 11.88 6.38
N LEU A 52 1.36 11.58 6.15
CA LEU A 52 1.96 10.31 6.55
C LEU A 52 1.89 10.05 8.05
N ASP A 53 2.25 11.06 8.86
CA ASP A 53 2.23 10.92 10.32
C ASP A 53 0.82 10.71 10.84
N LYS A 54 -0.16 11.41 10.25
CA LYS A 54 -1.56 11.24 10.58
C LYS A 54 -2.06 9.84 10.24
N THR A 55 -1.69 9.34 9.07
CA THR A 55 -2.04 7.99 8.61
C THR A 55 -1.44 6.94 9.53
N LYS A 56 -0.17 7.08 9.89
CA LYS A 56 0.49 6.17 10.84
C LYS A 56 -0.19 6.16 12.20
N ALA A 57 -0.53 7.33 12.71
CA ALA A 57 -1.23 7.44 13.99
C ALA A 57 -2.61 6.78 13.94
N GLU A 58 -3.33 6.94 12.83
CA GLU A 58 -4.64 6.32 12.65
C GLU A 58 -4.56 4.80 12.57
N LEU A 59 -3.59 4.27 11.83
CA LEU A 59 -3.35 2.82 11.77
C LEU A 59 -3.02 2.26 13.15
N ALA A 60 -2.19 2.95 13.91
CA ALA A 60 -1.85 2.54 15.28
C ALA A 60 -3.07 2.56 16.18
N ARG A 61 -3.89 3.60 16.10
CA ARG A 61 -5.11 3.74 16.89
C ARG A 61 -6.10 2.62 16.62
N LEU A 62 -6.21 2.20 15.35
CA LEU A 62 -7.10 1.11 14.93
C LEU A 62 -6.47 -0.27 15.08
N ASN A 63 -5.22 -0.34 15.49
CA ASN A 63 -4.45 -1.58 15.60
C ASN A 63 -4.40 -2.35 14.26
N LEU A 64 -4.24 -1.61 13.18
CA LEU A 64 -4.13 -2.16 11.83
C LEU A 64 -2.69 -2.08 11.32
N ALA A 65 -2.21 -3.16 10.73
CA ALA A 65 -0.89 -3.22 10.09
C ALA A 65 -1.04 -3.18 8.57
N ILE A 66 0.01 -2.75 7.89
CA ILE A 66 0.14 -2.93 6.45
C ILE A 66 1.26 -3.96 6.26
N PRO A 67 0.94 -5.22 5.93
CA PRO A 67 1.96 -6.25 5.79
C PRO A 67 2.77 -6.13 4.49
N CYS A 68 2.19 -5.53 3.46
CA CYS A 68 2.83 -5.44 2.15
C CYS A 68 2.27 -4.27 1.36
N LEU A 69 3.13 -3.61 0.59
CA LEU A 69 2.74 -2.66 -0.45
C LEU A 69 2.89 -3.36 -1.80
N ASP A 70 1.82 -3.38 -2.59
CA ASP A 70 1.80 -4.05 -3.89
C ASP A 70 2.07 -3.06 -5.01
N SER A 71 3.17 -3.27 -5.74
CA SER A 71 3.48 -2.49 -6.93
C SER A 71 3.09 -3.24 -8.21
N ASP A 72 2.97 -2.50 -9.31
CA ASP A 72 2.83 -3.08 -10.64
C ASP A 72 4.17 -3.12 -11.39
N CYS A 73 5.27 -3.01 -10.66
CA CYS A 73 6.62 -3.00 -11.23
C CYS A 73 7.00 -4.36 -11.81
N CYS A 74 7.16 -4.41 -13.12
CA CYS A 74 7.56 -5.61 -13.84
C CYS A 74 9.09 -5.63 -14.00
N ILE A 75 9.76 -6.39 -13.14
CA ILE A 75 11.23 -6.39 -13.07
C ILE A 75 11.90 -7.12 -14.22
N HIS A 76 11.14 -7.88 -15.01
CA HIS A 76 11.65 -8.65 -16.14
C HIS A 76 11.68 -7.86 -17.46
N LEU A 77 11.10 -6.66 -17.50
CA LEU A 77 11.04 -5.83 -18.70
C LEU A 77 12.21 -4.84 -18.73
N ARG A 78 13.10 -4.99 -19.72
CA ARG A 78 14.25 -4.09 -19.87
C ARG A 78 13.88 -2.72 -20.42
N GLU A 79 12.84 -2.66 -21.26
CA GLU A 79 12.39 -1.42 -21.91
C GLU A 79 11.94 -0.37 -20.90
N THR A 80 11.43 -0.81 -19.76
CA THR A 80 10.92 0.06 -18.71
C THR A 80 11.80 0.07 -17.46
N GLU A 81 13.03 -0.45 -17.55
CA GLU A 81 13.91 -0.67 -16.41
C GLU A 81 14.12 0.58 -15.56
N GLN A 82 14.44 1.71 -16.20
CA GLN A 82 14.70 2.95 -15.48
C GLN A 82 13.46 3.45 -14.73
N THR A 83 12.31 3.52 -15.40
CA THR A 83 11.05 3.94 -14.80
C THR A 83 10.64 2.99 -13.68
N THR A 84 10.79 1.67 -13.91
CA THR A 84 10.50 0.65 -12.92
C THR A 84 11.38 0.80 -11.69
N ASN A 85 12.68 1.03 -11.86
CA ASN A 85 13.60 1.21 -10.75
C ASN A 85 13.26 2.44 -9.92
N GLU A 86 12.87 3.54 -10.56
CA GLU A 86 12.45 4.75 -9.86
C GLU A 86 11.19 4.50 -9.04
N GLU A 87 10.22 3.79 -9.60
CA GLU A 87 8.98 3.45 -8.92
C GLU A 87 9.23 2.51 -7.74
N ILE A 88 10.06 1.47 -7.92
CA ILE A 88 10.43 0.57 -6.84
C ILE A 88 11.09 1.32 -5.69
N ARG A 89 11.99 2.26 -5.99
CA ARG A 89 12.63 3.09 -4.96
C ARG A 89 11.61 3.90 -4.17
N ALA A 90 10.60 4.46 -4.85
CA ALA A 90 9.53 5.21 -4.18
C ALA A 90 8.73 4.31 -3.23
N TYR A 91 8.42 3.08 -3.66
CA TYR A 91 7.75 2.09 -2.80
C TYR A 91 8.59 1.69 -1.60
N ILE A 92 9.88 1.42 -1.81
CA ILE A 92 10.79 1.06 -0.72
C ILE A 92 10.90 2.20 0.29
N HIS A 93 11.03 3.42 -0.20
CA HIS A 93 11.13 4.60 0.65
C HIS A 93 9.86 4.78 1.50
N LEU A 94 8.70 4.63 0.89
CA LEU A 94 7.43 4.69 1.61
C LEU A 94 7.30 3.55 2.62
N ALA A 95 7.68 2.33 2.22
CA ALA A 95 7.65 1.18 3.11
C ALA A 95 8.51 1.39 4.35
N GLN A 96 9.69 1.98 4.18
CA GLN A 96 10.57 2.31 5.31
C GLN A 96 9.91 3.30 6.26
N LYS A 97 9.29 4.34 5.73
CA LYS A 97 8.60 5.36 6.54
C LYS A 97 7.41 4.79 7.28
N LEU A 98 6.68 3.85 6.67
CA LEU A 98 5.50 3.21 7.27
C LEU A 98 5.84 2.02 8.16
N GLY A 99 7.07 1.50 8.11
CA GLY A 99 7.43 0.28 8.80
C GLY A 99 6.84 -0.97 8.15
N VAL A 100 6.58 -0.93 6.84
CA VAL A 100 6.05 -2.07 6.07
C VAL A 100 7.20 -2.98 5.67
N PRO A 101 7.13 -4.29 5.97
CA PRO A 101 8.26 -5.20 5.75
C PRO A 101 8.47 -5.63 4.30
N TYR A 102 7.44 -5.58 3.45
CA TYR A 102 7.52 -6.13 2.10
C TYR A 102 6.94 -5.20 1.05
N VAL A 103 7.56 -5.21 -0.13
CA VAL A 103 7.04 -4.60 -1.35
C VAL A 103 6.95 -5.70 -2.41
N ARG A 104 5.77 -5.89 -2.99
CA ARG A 104 5.57 -6.86 -4.05
C ARG A 104 5.97 -6.26 -5.40
N VAL A 105 6.74 -7.05 -6.18
CA VAL A 105 7.04 -6.75 -7.58
C VAL A 105 6.59 -7.91 -8.45
N MET A 106 6.48 -7.69 -9.75
CA MET A 106 6.03 -8.70 -10.70
C MET A 106 7.20 -9.19 -11.56
N ALA A 107 7.38 -10.51 -11.63
CA ALA A 107 8.42 -11.13 -12.44
C ALA A 107 7.90 -11.62 -13.80
N THR A 108 6.58 -11.68 -13.97
CA THR A 108 5.92 -12.05 -15.23
C THR A 108 4.76 -11.09 -15.48
N ALA A 109 4.41 -10.96 -16.75
CA ALA A 109 3.29 -10.11 -17.13
C ALA A 109 1.94 -10.84 -16.91
#